data_92c41e94fb1d4a607e12929adbe385f3
#
_entry.id   92c41e94fb1d4a607e12929adbe385f3
#
_cell.length_a   1.000
_cell.length_b   1.000
_cell.length_c   1.000
_cell.angle_alpha   90.00
_cell.angle_beta   90.00
_cell.angle_gamma   90.00
#
_symmetry.space_group_name_H-M   'P 1'
#
loop_
_entity.id
_entity.type
_entity.pdbx_description
1 polymer ?
#
loop_
_entity_poly.entity_id
_entity_poly.type
_entity_poly.pdbx_seq_one_letter_code
_entity_poly.pdbx_strand_id
1 'polypeptide(L)'
;ISEYNPFHNGHYYQATTARRETDADVIVAIMSGTFMQRGEPAFTDKWTRAQAAVASGAVDLVLELPFYFAVQRADRFALGGVTIAETIGCESLSFGSECGDIHPFLHAASEQIEETLAYKQALRDGLTAGLSSAHAASQAFKSVSQTLDLTQPNNTLGYYYARAAKTVSLHTTKRIGSGYHDLSTGAIMSATAIRAHYQTHGQLLALPEQTKDVLTNASFAHFSHY
;
A
#
# COMPACT_ATOMS: atom_id res chain seq x y z
N ILE A 1 1.32 -1.67 6.16
CA ILE A 1 -0.11 -1.48 5.82
C ILE A 1 -0.30 -1.93 4.38
N SER A 2 -1.25 -2.84 4.10
CA SER A 2 -1.38 -3.46 2.78
C SER A 2 -2.80 -3.95 2.50
N GLU A 3 -3.07 -4.24 1.23
CA GLU A 3 -4.31 -4.91 0.80
C GLU A 3 -4.11 -6.41 0.55
N TYR A 4 -2.91 -6.82 0.13
CA TYR A 4 -2.60 -8.21 -0.27
C TYR A 4 -3.66 -8.83 -1.19
N ASN A 5 -3.93 -8.21 -2.30
CA ASN A 5 -5.08 -8.53 -3.16
C ASN A 5 -4.70 -9.06 -4.56
N PRO A 6 -4.09 -10.26 -4.69
CA PRO A 6 -3.60 -11.18 -3.67
C PRO A 6 -2.20 -10.84 -3.13
N PHE A 7 -1.71 -11.60 -2.13
CA PHE A 7 -0.30 -11.60 -1.72
C PHE A 7 0.57 -12.13 -2.87
N HIS A 8 1.68 -11.46 -3.19
CA HIS A 8 2.52 -11.79 -4.35
C HIS A 8 4.01 -11.48 -4.09
N ASN A 9 4.88 -11.85 -5.02
CA ASN A 9 6.34 -11.67 -4.88
C ASN A 9 6.77 -10.23 -4.54
N GLY A 10 6.06 -9.22 -5.02
CA GLY A 10 6.34 -7.83 -4.65
C GLY A 10 6.07 -7.53 -3.17
N HIS A 11 5.04 -8.15 -2.59
CA HIS A 11 4.76 -8.03 -1.14
C HIS A 11 5.77 -8.82 -0.31
N TYR A 12 6.15 -10.02 -0.79
CA TYR A 12 7.21 -10.81 -0.17
C TYR A 12 8.53 -10.04 -0.13
N TYR A 13 8.94 -9.48 -1.26
CA TYR A 13 10.13 -8.63 -1.36
C TYR A 13 10.08 -7.45 -0.38
N GLN A 14 8.98 -6.72 -0.34
CA GLN A 14 8.84 -5.57 0.56
C GLN A 14 8.90 -5.97 2.03
N ALA A 15 8.23 -7.05 2.43
CA ALA A 15 8.22 -7.52 3.82
C ALA A 15 9.59 -8.05 4.27
N THR A 16 10.28 -8.83 3.41
CA THR A 16 11.63 -9.33 3.70
C THR A 16 12.67 -8.22 3.72
N THR A 17 12.53 -7.22 2.85
CA THR A 17 13.39 -6.03 2.85
C THR A 17 13.15 -5.19 4.11
N ALA A 18 11.89 -4.99 4.51
CA ALA A 18 11.56 -4.31 5.75
C ALA A 18 12.22 -4.98 6.96
N ARG A 19 12.09 -6.32 7.11
CA ARG A 19 12.75 -7.07 8.19
C ARG A 19 14.24 -6.82 8.25
N ARG A 20 14.91 -6.92 7.11
CA ARG A 20 16.36 -6.75 7.01
C ARG A 20 16.81 -5.31 7.32
N GLU A 21 16.11 -4.31 6.78
CA GLU A 21 16.51 -2.89 6.91
C GLU A 21 16.20 -2.31 8.28
N THR A 22 15.21 -2.84 8.98
CA THR A 22 14.85 -2.40 10.33
C THR A 22 15.34 -3.33 11.43
N ASP A 23 16.02 -4.43 11.08
CA ASP A 23 16.46 -5.48 12.01
C ASP A 23 15.31 -6.01 12.89
N ALA A 24 14.12 -6.14 12.27
CA ALA A 24 12.90 -6.46 13.01
C ALA A 24 12.77 -7.96 13.27
N ASP A 25 12.53 -8.33 14.53
CA ASP A 25 12.20 -9.70 14.94
C ASP A 25 10.83 -10.13 14.40
N VAL A 26 9.87 -9.21 14.37
CA VAL A 26 8.48 -9.48 13.99
C VAL A 26 8.00 -8.49 12.91
N ILE A 27 7.43 -9.03 11.84
CA ILE A 27 6.75 -8.25 10.79
C ILE A 27 5.25 -8.37 10.97
N VAL A 28 4.62 -7.24 11.29
CA VAL A 28 3.16 -7.13 11.40
C VAL A 28 2.60 -6.49 10.13
N ALA A 29 1.67 -7.16 9.48
CA ALA A 29 0.91 -6.59 8.37
C ALA A 29 -0.45 -6.09 8.88
N ILE A 30 -0.76 -4.82 8.67
CA ILE A 30 -2.09 -4.25 8.89
C ILE A 30 -2.80 -4.27 7.55
N MET A 31 -3.81 -5.13 7.42
CA MET A 31 -4.39 -5.51 6.12
C MET A 31 -5.86 -5.11 6.02
N SER A 32 -6.26 -4.53 4.88
CA SER A 32 -7.68 -4.28 4.57
C SER A 32 -8.49 -5.59 4.63
N GLY A 33 -9.70 -5.50 5.21
CA GLY A 33 -10.63 -6.63 5.34
C GLY A 33 -11.24 -7.04 3.99
N THR A 34 -12.58 -7.11 3.94
CA THR A 34 -13.32 -7.59 2.75
C THR A 34 -13.28 -6.60 1.58
N PHE A 35 -13.10 -5.31 1.85
CA PHE A 35 -13.09 -4.27 0.82
C PHE A 35 -11.74 -3.55 0.77
N MET A 36 -11.34 -3.21 -0.45
CA MET A 36 -10.12 -2.46 -0.74
C MET A 36 -10.34 -0.95 -0.56
N GLN A 37 -9.28 -0.17 -0.55
CA GLN A 37 -9.34 1.27 -0.34
C GLN A 37 -10.28 2.00 -1.32
N ARG A 38 -10.36 1.52 -2.56
CA ARG A 38 -11.24 2.09 -3.61
C ARG A 38 -12.69 1.62 -3.52
N GLY A 39 -13.05 0.86 -2.49
CA GLY A 39 -14.40 0.33 -2.29
C GLY A 39 -14.69 -0.96 -3.06
N GLU A 40 -13.74 -1.49 -3.80
CA GLU A 40 -13.87 -2.77 -4.49
C GLU A 40 -13.87 -3.92 -3.48
N PRO A 41 -14.66 -4.99 -3.68
CA PRO A 41 -14.49 -6.22 -2.93
C PRO A 41 -13.11 -6.83 -3.18
N ALA A 42 -12.57 -7.50 -2.17
CA ALA A 42 -11.32 -8.22 -2.31
C ALA A 42 -11.44 -9.39 -3.30
N PHE A 43 -10.35 -9.71 -3.99
CA PHE A 43 -10.27 -10.81 -4.96
C PHE A 43 -10.52 -12.18 -4.31
N THR A 44 -10.11 -12.34 -3.06
CA THR A 44 -10.47 -13.49 -2.21
C THR A 44 -10.69 -13.01 -0.78
N ASP A 45 -11.26 -13.88 0.08
CA ASP A 45 -11.58 -13.55 1.45
C ASP A 45 -10.36 -13.13 2.28
N LYS A 46 -10.58 -12.42 3.37
CA LYS A 46 -9.51 -11.88 4.21
C LYS A 46 -8.67 -12.95 4.89
N TRP A 47 -9.26 -14.09 5.24
CA TRP A 47 -8.57 -15.17 5.93
C TRP A 47 -7.57 -15.84 5.00
N THR A 48 -7.97 -16.12 3.77
CA THR A 48 -7.09 -16.65 2.72
C THR A 48 -5.91 -15.70 2.45
N ARG A 49 -6.16 -14.38 2.35
CA ARG A 49 -5.10 -13.39 2.15
C ARG A 49 -4.13 -13.30 3.33
N ALA A 50 -4.66 -13.34 4.55
CA ALA A 50 -3.84 -13.35 5.76
C ALA A 50 -3.01 -14.64 5.86
N GLN A 51 -3.62 -15.80 5.59
CA GLN A 51 -2.94 -17.07 5.58
C GLN A 51 -1.82 -17.12 4.54
N ALA A 52 -2.05 -16.60 3.33
CA ALA A 52 -1.01 -16.52 2.30
C ALA A 52 0.17 -15.63 2.74
N ALA A 53 -0.11 -14.49 3.37
CA ALA A 53 0.93 -13.60 3.89
C ALA A 53 1.79 -14.30 4.97
N VAL A 54 1.17 -14.98 5.94
CA VAL A 54 1.89 -15.69 7.01
C VAL A 54 2.60 -16.92 6.46
N ALA A 55 1.97 -17.72 5.59
CA ALA A 55 2.58 -18.90 4.97
C ALA A 55 3.83 -18.55 4.15
N SER A 56 3.94 -17.32 3.66
CA SER A 56 5.14 -16.85 2.96
C SER A 56 6.41 -16.85 3.81
N GLY A 57 6.28 -16.82 5.14
CA GLY A 57 7.40 -16.66 6.09
C GLY A 57 7.94 -15.22 6.18
N ALA A 58 7.41 -14.30 5.37
CA ALA A 58 7.85 -12.90 5.40
C ALA A 58 7.05 -12.04 6.41
N VAL A 59 5.85 -12.49 6.78
CA VAL A 59 4.92 -11.82 7.70
C VAL A 59 4.61 -12.77 8.85
N ASP A 60 4.69 -12.30 10.09
CA ASP A 60 4.48 -13.11 11.29
C ASP A 60 3.05 -12.96 11.85
N LEU A 61 2.47 -11.76 11.70
CA LEU A 61 1.14 -11.44 12.20
C LEU A 61 0.38 -10.57 11.20
N VAL A 62 -0.89 -10.86 11.00
CA VAL A 62 -1.81 -10.02 10.22
C VAL A 62 -2.91 -9.48 11.13
N LEU A 63 -3.06 -8.17 11.16
CA LEU A 63 -4.15 -7.46 11.82
C LEU A 63 -5.07 -6.84 10.78
N GLU A 64 -6.36 -6.90 11.02
CA GLU A 64 -7.34 -6.27 10.13
C GLU A 64 -7.39 -4.76 10.36
N LEU A 65 -7.21 -3.98 9.28
CA LEU A 65 -7.55 -2.56 9.29
C LEU A 65 -9.07 -2.43 9.33
N PRO A 66 -9.66 -1.77 10.35
CA PRO A 66 -11.09 -1.62 10.46
C PRO A 66 -11.71 -1.03 9.19
N PHE A 67 -12.87 -1.55 8.79
CA PHE A 67 -13.58 -1.15 7.57
C PHE A 67 -13.71 0.37 7.42
N TYR A 68 -13.98 1.06 8.54
CA TYR A 68 -14.08 2.53 8.55
C TYR A 68 -12.85 3.22 7.97
N PHE A 69 -11.64 2.69 8.18
CA PHE A 69 -10.41 3.23 7.62
C PHE A 69 -10.05 2.61 6.28
N ALA A 70 -10.40 1.35 6.07
CA ALA A 70 -10.00 0.58 4.89
C ALA A 70 -10.56 1.16 3.58
N VAL A 71 -11.81 1.67 3.58
CA VAL A 71 -12.51 2.21 2.39
C VAL A 71 -12.48 3.74 2.33
N GLN A 72 -11.44 4.34 2.84
CA GLN A 72 -11.33 5.79 2.94
C GLN A 72 -10.29 6.38 1.99
N ARG A 73 -10.29 7.72 1.90
CA ARG A 73 -9.21 8.47 1.25
C ARG A 73 -7.86 8.13 1.88
N ALA A 74 -6.80 8.37 1.13
CA ALA A 74 -5.43 8.00 1.53
C ALA A 74 -5.02 8.55 2.92
N ASP A 75 -5.45 9.77 3.27
CA ASP A 75 -5.18 10.39 4.57
C ASP A 75 -5.81 9.61 5.74
N ARG A 76 -7.06 9.16 5.59
CA ARG A 76 -7.78 8.39 6.62
C ARG A 76 -7.32 6.94 6.69
N PHE A 77 -7.05 6.34 5.53
CA PHE A 77 -6.46 5.02 5.44
C PHE A 77 -5.11 4.97 6.15
N ALA A 78 -4.25 5.93 5.86
CA ALA A 78 -2.94 6.06 6.50
C ALA A 78 -3.06 6.28 8.00
N LEU A 79 -3.93 7.20 8.43
CA LEU A 79 -4.16 7.47 9.85
C LEU A 79 -4.58 6.21 10.61
N GLY A 80 -5.52 5.43 10.07
CA GLY A 80 -5.97 4.18 10.69
C GLY A 80 -4.86 3.17 10.85
N GLY A 81 -4.09 2.94 9.79
CA GLY A 81 -2.98 2.00 9.80
C GLY A 81 -1.84 2.41 10.74
N VAL A 82 -1.45 3.69 10.71
CA VAL A 82 -0.40 4.22 11.61
C VAL A 82 -0.86 4.17 13.07
N THR A 83 -2.11 4.54 13.36
CA THR A 83 -2.65 4.47 14.72
C THR A 83 -2.59 3.05 15.28
N ILE A 84 -2.94 2.03 14.48
CA ILE A 84 -2.84 0.63 14.92
C ILE A 84 -1.38 0.26 15.18
N ALA A 85 -0.46 0.59 14.25
CA ALA A 85 0.96 0.29 14.42
C ALA A 85 1.52 0.89 15.72
N GLU A 86 1.24 2.16 15.99
CA GLU A 86 1.68 2.83 17.22
C GLU A 86 1.01 2.24 18.47
N THR A 87 -0.28 1.91 18.41
CA THR A 87 -1.03 1.36 19.54
C THR A 87 -0.50 -0.01 19.98
N ILE A 88 -0.06 -0.84 19.04
CA ILE A 88 0.52 -2.16 19.35
C ILE A 88 2.02 -2.10 19.64
N GLY A 89 2.62 -0.91 19.63
CA GLY A 89 4.02 -0.68 19.97
C GLY A 89 5.02 -1.03 18.87
N CYS A 90 4.62 -0.94 17.58
CA CYS A 90 5.60 -1.06 16.49
C CYS A 90 6.65 0.06 16.59
N GLU A 91 7.92 -0.29 16.48
CA GLU A 91 9.02 0.67 16.46
C GLU A 91 9.21 1.31 15.09
N SER A 92 8.89 0.56 14.03
CA SER A 92 9.08 0.97 12.65
C SER A 92 7.84 0.69 11.80
N LEU A 93 7.59 1.56 10.81
CA LEU A 93 6.62 1.36 9.74
C LEU A 93 7.34 1.43 8.40
N SER A 94 7.35 0.32 7.67
CA SER A 94 7.94 0.23 6.33
C SER A 94 6.85 0.16 5.27
N PHE A 95 7.05 0.89 4.16
CA PHE A 95 6.13 0.91 3.02
C PHE A 95 6.89 0.93 1.69
N GLY A 96 6.26 0.44 0.63
CA GLY A 96 6.81 0.57 -0.72
C GLY A 96 6.45 1.91 -1.34
N SER A 97 7.40 2.58 -2.01
CA SER A 97 7.15 3.82 -2.73
C SER A 97 7.82 3.84 -4.11
N GLU A 98 7.35 4.70 -4.98
CA GLU A 98 7.98 4.94 -6.28
C GLU A 98 9.26 5.77 -6.10
N CYS A 99 9.30 6.64 -5.10
CA CYS A 99 10.45 7.45 -4.75
C CYS A 99 11.62 6.59 -4.23
N GLY A 100 11.37 5.72 -3.26
CA GLY A 100 12.38 4.84 -2.66
C GLY A 100 13.37 5.55 -1.72
N ASP A 101 13.12 6.82 -1.39
CA ASP A 101 13.87 7.61 -0.43
C ASP A 101 12.90 8.21 0.60
N ILE A 102 13.19 8.07 1.89
CA ILE A 102 12.32 8.54 2.97
C ILE A 102 12.36 10.05 3.18
N HIS A 103 13.48 10.70 2.84
CA HIS A 103 13.69 12.12 3.13
C HIS A 103 12.68 13.05 2.49
N PRO A 104 12.29 12.88 1.21
CA PRO A 104 11.24 13.69 0.58
C PRO A 104 9.90 13.60 1.31
N PHE A 105 9.54 12.44 1.87
CA PHE A 105 8.29 12.25 2.62
C PHE A 105 8.31 13.01 3.93
N LEU A 106 9.40 12.88 4.71
CA LEU A 106 9.57 13.58 5.98
C LEU A 106 9.58 15.09 5.78
N HIS A 107 10.31 15.56 4.75
CA HIS A 107 10.36 16.98 4.40
C HIS A 107 8.97 17.51 4.05
N ALA A 108 8.28 16.89 3.09
CA ALA A 108 6.94 17.30 2.67
C ALA A 108 5.91 17.28 3.81
N ALA A 109 6.01 16.29 4.72
CA ALA A 109 5.14 16.22 5.89
C ALA A 109 5.40 17.39 6.88
N SER A 110 6.66 17.80 7.05
CA SER A 110 7.04 18.90 7.95
C SER A 110 6.60 20.28 7.44
N GLU A 111 6.53 20.46 6.13
CA GLU A 111 6.11 21.74 5.50
C GLU A 111 4.61 22.05 5.67
N GLN A 112 3.79 21.09 6.10
CA GLN A 112 2.35 21.24 6.25
C GLN A 112 1.67 21.87 5.02
N ILE A 113 2.10 21.45 3.83
CA ILE A 113 1.71 22.03 2.52
C ILE A 113 0.18 22.22 2.40
N GLU A 114 -0.59 21.24 2.87
CA GLU A 114 -2.06 21.26 2.79
C GLU A 114 -2.71 22.37 3.64
N GLU A 115 -1.98 22.95 4.59
CA GLU A 115 -2.44 24.04 5.42
C GLU A 115 -2.23 25.40 4.75
N THR A 116 -1.40 25.49 3.71
CA THR A 116 -1.10 26.74 3.02
C THR A 116 -2.30 27.29 2.23
N LEU A 117 -2.38 28.61 2.13
CA LEU A 117 -3.42 29.27 1.33
C LEU A 117 -3.29 28.91 -0.16
N ALA A 118 -2.06 28.82 -0.66
CA ALA A 118 -1.78 28.47 -2.05
C ALA A 118 -2.32 27.07 -2.40
N TYR A 119 -2.07 26.06 -1.55
CA TYR A 119 -2.63 24.73 -1.74
C TYR A 119 -4.17 24.74 -1.70
N LYS A 120 -4.76 25.37 -0.69
CA LYS A 120 -6.22 25.44 -0.54
C LYS A 120 -6.91 26.13 -1.72
N GLN A 121 -6.27 27.16 -2.31
CA GLN A 121 -6.78 27.81 -3.51
C GLN A 121 -6.67 26.89 -4.73
N ALA A 122 -5.50 26.32 -5.00
CA ALA A 122 -5.28 25.40 -6.11
C ALA A 122 -6.21 24.17 -6.05
N LEU A 123 -6.45 23.63 -4.85
CA LEU A 123 -7.41 22.54 -4.64
C LEU A 123 -8.83 22.95 -5.03
N ARG A 124 -9.29 24.13 -4.59
CA ARG A 124 -10.63 24.66 -4.95
C ARG A 124 -10.76 24.86 -6.46
N ASP A 125 -9.75 25.41 -7.09
CA ASP A 125 -9.74 25.66 -8.54
C ASP A 125 -9.82 24.35 -9.32
N GLY A 126 -9.07 23.33 -8.90
CA GLY A 126 -9.13 21.99 -9.50
C GLY A 126 -10.50 21.34 -9.34
N LEU A 127 -11.11 21.42 -8.15
CA LEU A 127 -12.46 20.89 -7.90
C LEU A 127 -13.52 21.64 -8.72
N THR A 128 -13.41 22.97 -8.82
CA THR A 128 -14.30 23.79 -9.66
C THR A 128 -14.18 23.47 -11.15
N ALA A 129 -12.98 23.09 -11.60
CA ALA A 129 -12.71 22.61 -12.95
C ALA A 129 -13.22 21.17 -13.21
N GLY A 130 -13.83 20.50 -12.22
CA GLY A 130 -14.40 19.17 -12.35
C GLY A 130 -13.42 18.02 -12.17
N LEU A 131 -12.24 18.26 -11.62
CA LEU A 131 -11.29 17.19 -11.29
C LEU A 131 -11.81 16.35 -10.12
N SER A 132 -11.48 15.05 -10.13
CA SER A 132 -11.71 14.22 -8.95
C SER A 132 -10.91 14.76 -7.75
N SER A 133 -11.41 14.55 -6.53
CA SER A 133 -10.76 15.02 -5.31
C SER A 133 -9.29 14.59 -5.20
N ALA A 134 -8.97 13.34 -5.57
CA ALA A 134 -7.60 12.85 -5.54
C ALA A 134 -6.72 13.57 -6.57
N HIS A 135 -7.23 13.79 -7.79
CA HIS A 135 -6.47 14.48 -8.85
C HIS A 135 -6.29 15.97 -8.52
N ALA A 136 -7.32 16.64 -8.05
CA ALA A 136 -7.22 18.02 -7.60
C ALA A 136 -6.20 18.21 -6.47
N ALA A 137 -6.19 17.29 -5.49
CA ALA A 137 -5.24 17.32 -4.39
C ALA A 137 -3.78 17.11 -4.87
N SER A 138 -3.53 16.15 -5.76
CA SER A 138 -2.18 15.92 -6.28
C SER A 138 -1.69 17.07 -7.14
N GLN A 139 -2.54 17.69 -7.95
CA GLN A 139 -2.18 18.90 -8.72
C GLN A 139 -1.93 20.11 -7.82
N ALA A 140 -2.78 20.31 -6.82
CA ALA A 140 -2.58 21.39 -5.84
C ALA A 140 -1.26 21.22 -5.08
N PHE A 141 -0.92 20.01 -4.68
CA PHE A 141 0.38 19.73 -4.06
C PHE A 141 1.53 20.08 -5.00
N LYS A 142 1.48 19.60 -6.23
CA LYS A 142 2.51 19.86 -7.25
C LYS A 142 2.70 21.35 -7.57
N SER A 143 1.64 22.16 -7.46
CA SER A 143 1.74 23.61 -7.70
C SER A 143 2.46 24.36 -6.58
N VAL A 144 2.55 23.78 -5.38
CA VAL A 144 3.13 24.41 -4.19
C VAL A 144 4.49 23.80 -3.84
N SER A 145 4.65 22.49 -4.06
CA SER A 145 5.87 21.77 -3.76
C SER A 145 6.21 20.78 -4.87
N GLN A 146 7.50 20.68 -5.18
CA GLN A 146 8.03 19.68 -6.11
C GLN A 146 8.87 18.60 -5.39
N THR A 147 8.82 18.60 -4.07
CA THR A 147 9.62 17.69 -3.24
C THR A 147 9.25 16.23 -3.46
N LEU A 148 7.95 15.95 -3.73
CA LEU A 148 7.41 14.61 -3.87
C LEU A 148 6.31 14.56 -4.94
N ASP A 149 6.37 13.57 -5.82
CA ASP A 149 5.31 13.35 -6.83
C ASP A 149 4.13 12.57 -6.23
N LEU A 150 3.08 13.27 -5.85
CA LEU A 150 1.82 12.69 -5.34
C LEU A 150 0.85 12.23 -6.44
N THR A 151 1.23 12.25 -7.72
CA THR A 151 0.48 11.57 -8.77
C THR A 151 0.68 10.06 -8.69
N GLN A 152 1.75 9.63 -8.02
CA GLN A 152 2.10 8.23 -7.80
C GLN A 152 1.38 7.69 -6.54
N PRO A 153 0.60 6.60 -6.66
CA PRO A 153 -0.28 6.15 -5.57
C PRO A 153 0.46 5.80 -4.27
N ASN A 154 1.62 5.15 -4.36
CA ASN A 154 2.34 4.74 -3.15
C ASN A 154 3.12 5.91 -2.54
N ASN A 155 3.57 6.87 -3.35
CA ASN A 155 4.10 8.13 -2.82
C ASN A 155 3.01 8.90 -2.05
N THR A 156 1.77 8.93 -2.55
CA THR A 156 0.65 9.55 -1.85
C THR A 156 0.40 8.89 -0.49
N LEU A 157 0.37 7.56 -0.43
CA LEU A 157 0.21 6.85 0.85
C LEU A 157 1.40 7.11 1.79
N GLY A 158 2.62 7.05 1.28
CA GLY A 158 3.84 7.33 2.05
C GLY A 158 3.83 8.74 2.67
N TYR A 159 3.39 9.74 1.92
CA TYR A 159 3.22 11.10 2.43
C TYR A 159 2.23 11.16 3.60
N TYR A 160 1.09 10.49 3.49
CA TYR A 160 0.12 10.49 4.59
C TYR A 160 0.55 9.61 5.77
N TYR A 161 1.36 8.57 5.55
CA TYR A 161 2.02 7.87 6.66
C TYR A 161 2.97 8.80 7.41
N ALA A 162 3.78 9.58 6.70
CA ALA A 162 4.68 10.55 7.30
C ALA A 162 3.94 11.65 8.09
N ARG A 163 2.77 12.08 7.60
CA ARG A 163 1.92 13.04 8.34
C ARG A 163 1.23 12.45 9.57
N ALA A 164 0.91 11.17 9.54
CA ALA A 164 0.19 10.51 10.63
C ALA A 164 1.12 9.99 11.74
N ALA A 165 2.36 9.62 11.40
CA ALA A 165 3.34 9.05 12.32
C ALA A 165 3.74 10.06 13.41
N LYS A 166 3.73 9.57 14.66
CA LYS A 166 4.15 10.35 15.85
C LYS A 166 5.32 9.70 16.56
N THR A 167 5.32 8.38 16.68
CA THR A 167 6.28 7.61 17.46
C THR A 167 7.01 6.56 16.64
N VAL A 168 6.40 6.01 15.58
CA VAL A 168 7.05 5.01 14.72
C VAL A 168 8.09 5.66 13.81
N SER A 169 9.23 5.00 13.64
CA SER A 169 10.24 5.33 12.62
C SER A 169 9.74 4.90 11.24
N LEU A 170 9.95 5.74 10.23
CA LEU A 170 9.47 5.47 8.86
C LEU A 170 10.60 4.99 7.96
N HIS A 171 10.33 3.93 7.21
CA HIS A 171 11.22 3.37 6.20
C HIS A 171 10.48 3.17 4.89
N THR A 172 11.16 3.32 3.77
CA THR A 172 10.57 3.05 2.47
C THR A 172 11.46 2.23 1.57
N THR A 173 10.88 1.23 0.95
CA THR A 173 11.53 0.37 -0.04
C THR A 173 11.11 0.83 -1.43
N LYS A 174 12.07 1.02 -2.33
CA LYS A 174 11.76 1.36 -3.72
C LYS A 174 10.99 0.21 -4.38
N ARG A 175 9.85 0.53 -4.97
CA ARG A 175 9.04 -0.46 -5.69
C ARG A 175 9.79 -0.92 -6.94
N ILE A 176 9.83 -2.23 -7.10
CA ILE A 176 10.37 -2.86 -8.30
C ILE A 176 9.21 -2.99 -9.30
N GLY A 177 9.38 -2.41 -10.51
CA GLY A 177 8.34 -2.42 -11.54
C GLY A 177 8.09 -3.82 -12.13
N SER A 178 6.95 -3.96 -12.81
CA SER A 178 6.64 -5.16 -13.59
C SER A 178 7.71 -5.36 -14.67
N GLY A 179 8.40 -6.49 -14.64
CA GLY A 179 9.49 -6.80 -15.58
C GLY A 179 10.87 -6.93 -14.92
N TYR A 180 11.02 -6.58 -13.66
CA TYR A 180 12.23 -6.90 -12.92
C TYR A 180 12.21 -8.41 -12.57
N HIS A 181 13.22 -9.12 -13.05
CA HIS A 181 13.47 -10.52 -12.73
C HIS A 181 14.62 -10.58 -11.73
N ASP A 182 14.30 -10.69 -10.45
CA ASP A 182 15.26 -11.15 -9.46
C ASP A 182 15.24 -12.68 -9.46
N LEU A 183 16.37 -13.30 -9.72
CA LEU A 183 16.50 -14.76 -9.75
C LEU A 183 16.16 -15.41 -8.40
N SER A 184 16.23 -14.65 -7.31
CA SER A 184 15.93 -15.13 -5.95
C SER A 184 14.44 -15.04 -5.59
N THR A 185 13.68 -14.12 -6.20
CA THR A 185 12.26 -13.83 -5.86
C THR A 185 11.27 -14.22 -6.96
N GLY A 186 11.76 -14.60 -8.16
CA GLY A 186 10.92 -14.84 -9.33
C GLY A 186 10.38 -13.55 -9.95
N ALA A 187 9.46 -13.67 -10.91
CA ALA A 187 8.87 -12.53 -11.59
C ALA A 187 8.03 -11.68 -10.61
N ILE A 188 8.16 -10.35 -10.68
CA ILE A 188 7.34 -9.42 -9.92
C ILE A 188 6.27 -8.82 -10.84
N MET A 189 5.01 -9.03 -10.48
CA MET A 189 3.84 -8.48 -11.16
C MET A 189 3.02 -7.66 -10.17
N SER A 190 2.26 -6.67 -10.66
CA SER A 190 1.30 -5.98 -9.82
C SER A 190 0.09 -6.86 -9.50
N ALA A 191 -0.55 -6.64 -8.35
CA ALA A 191 -1.79 -7.35 -8.00
C ALA A 191 -2.87 -7.25 -9.09
N THR A 192 -3.01 -6.07 -9.71
CA THR A 192 -3.94 -5.87 -10.83
C THR A 192 -3.60 -6.74 -12.04
N ALA A 193 -2.32 -6.84 -12.41
CA ALA A 193 -1.89 -7.70 -13.52
C ALA A 193 -2.13 -9.19 -13.21
N ILE A 194 -1.90 -9.61 -11.96
CA ILE A 194 -2.18 -10.98 -11.52
C ILE A 194 -3.67 -11.29 -11.60
N ARG A 195 -4.54 -10.41 -11.13
CA ARG A 195 -6.00 -10.60 -11.21
C ARG A 195 -6.50 -10.66 -12.66
N ALA A 196 -6.02 -9.76 -13.51
CA ALA A 196 -6.35 -9.75 -14.94
C ALA A 196 -5.92 -11.05 -15.63
N HIS A 197 -4.71 -11.54 -15.34
CA HIS A 197 -4.22 -12.82 -15.86
C HIS A 197 -5.08 -13.99 -15.40
N TYR A 198 -5.44 -14.02 -14.11
CA TYR A 198 -6.32 -15.06 -13.56
C TYR A 198 -7.69 -15.07 -14.22
N GLN A 199 -8.30 -13.90 -14.44
CA GLN A 199 -9.60 -13.80 -15.11
C GLN A 199 -9.58 -14.35 -16.54
N THR A 200 -8.44 -14.22 -17.23
CA THR A 200 -8.30 -14.66 -18.63
C THR A 200 -7.88 -16.13 -18.74
N HIS A 201 -7.02 -16.60 -17.85
CA HIS A 201 -6.33 -17.89 -18.00
C HIS A 201 -6.60 -18.87 -16.84
N GLY A 202 -7.29 -18.44 -15.77
CA GLY A 202 -7.53 -19.27 -14.58
C GLY A 202 -6.28 -19.61 -13.76
N GLN A 203 -5.17 -18.91 -13.99
CA GLN A 203 -3.89 -19.19 -13.34
C GLN A 203 -3.35 -17.96 -12.59
N LEU A 204 -2.84 -18.18 -11.39
CA LEU A 204 -2.14 -17.19 -10.60
C LEU A 204 -0.63 -17.24 -10.89
N LEU A 205 -0.04 -16.08 -11.14
CA LEU A 205 1.40 -15.92 -11.41
C LEU A 205 2.08 -15.08 -10.35
N ALA A 206 3.42 -15.10 -10.35
CA ALA A 206 4.26 -14.24 -9.51
C ALA A 206 3.96 -14.36 -8.01
N LEU A 207 3.64 -15.56 -7.56
CA LEU A 207 3.41 -15.90 -6.15
C LEU A 207 4.68 -16.49 -5.52
N PRO A 208 4.94 -16.22 -4.23
CA PRO A 208 5.92 -16.98 -3.47
C PRO A 208 5.53 -18.46 -3.44
N GLU A 209 6.52 -19.35 -3.50
CA GLU A 209 6.28 -20.81 -3.55
C GLU A 209 5.40 -21.27 -2.38
N GLN A 210 5.71 -20.79 -1.18
CA GLN A 210 5.03 -21.16 0.06
C GLN A 210 3.55 -20.74 0.12
N THR A 211 3.11 -19.83 -0.76
CA THR A 211 1.72 -19.32 -0.80
C THR A 211 0.89 -19.97 -1.90
N LYS A 212 1.50 -20.72 -2.80
CA LYS A 212 0.81 -21.31 -3.96
C LYS A 212 -0.35 -22.19 -3.54
N ASP A 213 -0.14 -23.11 -2.61
CA ASP A 213 -1.17 -24.05 -2.17
C ASP A 213 -2.37 -23.33 -1.53
N VAL A 214 -2.10 -22.30 -0.71
CA VAL A 214 -3.14 -21.51 -0.06
C VAL A 214 -4.00 -20.79 -1.11
N LEU A 215 -3.36 -20.14 -2.07
CA LEU A 215 -4.06 -19.34 -3.07
C LEU A 215 -4.67 -20.19 -4.19
N THR A 216 -4.06 -21.32 -4.57
CA THR A 216 -4.62 -22.22 -5.60
C THR A 216 -5.92 -22.88 -5.14
N ASN A 217 -6.05 -23.18 -3.85
CA ASN A 217 -7.24 -23.77 -3.27
C ASN A 217 -8.31 -22.75 -2.82
N ALA A 218 -8.06 -21.46 -3.02
CA ALA A 218 -8.95 -20.39 -2.60
C ALA A 218 -10.13 -20.20 -3.57
N SER A 219 -11.24 -19.71 -3.03
CA SER A 219 -12.34 -19.19 -3.84
C SER A 219 -12.06 -17.73 -4.22
N PHE A 220 -12.20 -17.40 -5.50
CA PHE A 220 -12.00 -16.07 -6.01
C PHE A 220 -13.30 -15.42 -6.47
N ALA A 221 -13.44 -14.13 -6.19
CA ALA A 221 -14.57 -13.37 -6.69
C ALA A 221 -14.46 -13.18 -8.21
N HIS A 222 -15.46 -13.59 -8.95
CA HIS A 222 -15.59 -13.30 -10.37
C HIS A 222 -16.31 -11.96 -10.55
N PHE A 223 -15.53 -10.90 -10.80
CA PHE A 223 -16.08 -9.58 -11.13
C PHE A 223 -16.33 -9.47 -12.64
N SER A 224 -17.28 -10.22 -13.15
CA SER A 224 -17.59 -10.19 -14.57
C SER A 224 -18.43 -8.98 -14.99
N HIS A 225 -19.00 -8.20 -14.06
CA HIS A 225 -19.93 -7.10 -14.40
C HIS A 225 -20.00 -6.05 -13.27
N TYR A 226 -18.99 -5.18 -13.17
CA TYR A 226 -19.14 -3.88 -12.50
C TYR A 226 -18.51 -2.77 -13.35
#